data_a146cb8f435ed46b42fdfb813e07e300
#
_entry.id   a146cb8f435ed46b42fdfb813e07e300
#
_cell.length_a   1.000
_cell.length_b   1.000
_cell.length_c   1.000
_cell.angle_alpha   90.00
_cell.angle_beta   90.00
_cell.angle_gamma   90.00
#
_symmetry.space_group_name_H-M   'P 1'
#
loop_
_entity.id
_entity.type
_entity.pdbx_description
1 polymer ?
#
loop_
_entity_poly.entity_id
_entity_poly.type
_entity_poly.pdbx_seq_one_letter_code
_entity_poly.pdbx_strand_id
1 'polypeptide(L)'
;VSGGGREPLLLLHGLGGSKEIWSPVLGLLEAGREPLAIDLPGFGAEPPLAAQVEPSAANLAAAVHERCLALGIERPHVAGNSLGGWVALEMGRAGWASSVTAISPAGLWRAPIGERRVNTQLWARRLRPLVAVSLHNRGLRERMLATFAAHPERIPAREGRKLVLGWIDASGYDGANRAMRTHVFDPTGYPEIPVTLAWGELDRLVGPPRPERRPAGARYLALPAVGHTPTWDDPELVAATLLEGSAVPVAG
;
A
#
# COMPACT_ATOMS: atom_id res chain seq x y z
N VAL A 1 15.57 -9.72 -26.42
CA VAL A 1 15.84 -8.39 -27.01
C VAL A 1 15.52 -7.37 -25.91
N SER A 2 16.54 -6.92 -25.17
CA SER A 2 16.42 -5.86 -24.19
C SER A 2 16.22 -4.53 -24.94
N GLY A 3 14.98 -4.20 -25.20
CA GLY A 3 14.59 -2.83 -25.58
C GLY A 3 14.88 -1.93 -24.38
N GLY A 4 15.55 -0.79 -24.59
CA GLY A 4 15.95 0.20 -23.58
C GLY A 4 14.79 0.91 -22.87
N GLY A 5 13.74 0.20 -22.47
CA GLY A 5 12.66 0.68 -21.63
C GLY A 5 13.04 0.60 -20.15
N ARG A 6 12.49 1.51 -19.34
CA ARG A 6 12.66 1.45 -17.88
C ARG A 6 11.97 0.22 -17.33
N GLU A 7 12.54 -0.34 -16.25
CA GLU A 7 11.93 -1.50 -15.57
C GLU A 7 10.64 -1.09 -14.86
N PRO A 8 9.59 -1.93 -14.90
CA PRO A 8 8.32 -1.63 -14.27
C PRO A 8 8.43 -1.60 -12.75
N LEU A 9 7.85 -0.56 -12.13
CA LEU A 9 7.65 -0.43 -10.69
C LEU A 9 6.16 -0.45 -10.39
N LEU A 10 5.69 -1.58 -9.89
CA LEU A 10 4.30 -1.78 -9.50
C LEU A 10 4.03 -1.10 -8.15
N LEU A 11 2.93 -0.35 -8.06
CA LEU A 11 2.56 0.44 -6.89
C LEU A 11 1.20 0.00 -6.34
N LEU A 12 1.19 -0.50 -5.09
CA LEU A 12 0.03 -1.09 -4.43
C LEU A 12 -0.43 -0.24 -3.25
N HIS A 13 -1.69 0.17 -3.26
CA HIS A 13 -2.29 1.00 -2.22
C HIS A 13 -2.68 0.22 -0.96
N GLY A 14 -2.96 0.93 0.15
CA GLY A 14 -3.42 0.37 1.42
C GLY A 14 -4.91 0.02 1.45
N LEU A 15 -5.34 -0.58 2.56
CA LEU A 15 -6.74 -0.94 2.82
C LEU A 15 -7.67 0.28 2.70
N GLY A 16 -8.68 0.18 1.87
CA GLY A 16 -9.64 1.26 1.62
C GLY A 16 -9.13 2.38 0.73
N GLY A 17 -7.89 2.27 0.21
CA GLY A 17 -7.34 3.20 -0.76
C GLY A 17 -7.70 2.86 -2.21
N SER A 18 -7.03 3.53 -3.12
CA SER A 18 -7.00 3.26 -4.55
C SER A 18 -5.64 3.66 -5.12
N LYS A 19 -5.37 3.32 -6.37
CA LYS A 19 -4.14 3.73 -7.07
C LYS A 19 -3.86 5.24 -7.02
N GLU A 20 -4.90 6.05 -6.82
CA GLU A 20 -4.81 7.51 -6.77
C GLU A 20 -3.90 8.03 -5.64
N ILE A 21 -3.65 7.23 -4.59
CA ILE A 21 -2.72 7.63 -3.52
C ILE A 21 -1.29 7.85 -4.03
N TRP A 22 -0.95 7.24 -5.16
CA TRP A 22 0.38 7.33 -5.76
C TRP A 22 0.56 8.52 -6.71
N SER A 23 -0.53 9.24 -7.02
CA SER A 23 -0.48 10.35 -7.99
C SER A 23 0.60 11.41 -7.70
N PRO A 24 0.94 11.77 -6.44
CA PRO A 24 1.97 12.76 -6.18
C PRO A 24 3.38 12.33 -6.59
N VAL A 25 3.63 11.00 -6.64
CA VAL A 25 4.98 10.46 -6.87
C VAL A 25 5.20 9.92 -8.28
N LEU A 26 4.14 9.71 -9.09
CA LEU A 26 4.26 9.06 -10.40
C LEU A 26 5.29 9.77 -11.28
N GLY A 27 5.17 11.07 -11.48
CA GLY A 27 6.09 11.85 -12.32
C GLY A 27 7.54 11.87 -11.80
N LEU A 28 7.73 11.77 -10.48
CA LEU A 28 9.05 11.70 -9.87
C LEU A 28 9.73 10.35 -10.11
N LEU A 29 8.95 9.28 -10.22
CA LEU A 29 9.45 7.92 -10.47
C LEU A 29 9.84 7.69 -11.92
N GLU A 30 9.25 8.41 -12.86
CA GLU A 30 9.53 8.31 -14.30
C GLU A 30 11.00 8.61 -14.66
N ALA A 31 11.75 9.24 -13.78
CA ALA A 31 13.18 9.46 -13.97
C ALA A 31 14.00 8.16 -13.99
N GLY A 32 13.56 7.11 -13.27
CA GLY A 32 14.32 5.85 -13.11
C GLY A 32 13.53 4.58 -13.34
N ARG A 33 12.19 4.63 -13.33
CA ARG A 33 11.30 3.45 -13.46
C ARG A 33 10.11 3.77 -14.36
N GLU A 34 9.40 2.71 -14.77
CA GLU A 34 8.07 2.80 -15.39
C GLU A 34 7.02 2.53 -14.28
N PRO A 35 6.43 3.58 -13.66
CA PRO A 35 5.53 3.40 -12.54
C PRO A 35 4.15 2.91 -13.01
N LEU A 36 3.68 1.81 -12.44
CA LEU A 36 2.37 1.21 -12.69
C LEU A 36 1.57 1.14 -11.40
N ALA A 37 0.71 2.13 -11.14
CA ALA A 37 -0.20 2.10 -10.02
C ALA A 37 -1.49 1.34 -10.40
N ILE A 38 -1.86 0.34 -9.61
CA ILE A 38 -3.08 -0.46 -9.83
C ILE A 38 -3.98 -0.46 -8.59
N ASP A 39 -5.26 -0.67 -8.82
CA ASP A 39 -6.22 -0.95 -7.76
C ASP A 39 -6.13 -2.42 -7.36
N LEU A 40 -6.15 -2.70 -6.05
CA LEU A 40 -6.27 -4.06 -5.53
C LEU A 40 -7.71 -4.56 -5.71
N PRO A 41 -7.94 -5.89 -5.86
CA PRO A 41 -9.28 -6.45 -5.96
C PRO A 41 -10.23 -5.99 -4.84
N GLY A 42 -11.40 -5.47 -5.21
CA GLY A 42 -12.39 -4.92 -4.30
C GLY A 42 -12.22 -3.44 -3.93
N PHE A 43 -11.24 -2.76 -4.55
CA PHE A 43 -10.94 -1.35 -4.32
C PHE A 43 -10.85 -0.57 -5.64
N GLY A 44 -11.08 0.75 -5.56
CA GLY A 44 -11.07 1.61 -6.74
C GLY A 44 -12.05 1.13 -7.80
N ALA A 45 -11.56 0.85 -9.00
CA ALA A 45 -12.35 0.33 -10.12
C ALA A 45 -12.30 -1.21 -10.24
N GLU A 46 -11.49 -1.91 -9.42
CA GLU A 46 -11.35 -3.37 -9.52
C GLU A 46 -12.47 -4.11 -8.79
N PRO A 47 -13.07 -5.13 -9.42
CA PRO A 47 -14.03 -5.99 -8.76
C PRO A 47 -13.36 -6.77 -7.60
N PRO A 48 -14.14 -7.19 -6.60
CA PRO A 48 -13.61 -8.05 -5.54
C PRO A 48 -13.21 -9.43 -6.10
N LEU A 49 -12.37 -10.14 -5.35
CA LEU A 49 -12.10 -11.56 -5.62
C LEU A 49 -13.41 -12.37 -5.61
N ALA A 50 -13.42 -13.53 -6.26
CA ALA A 50 -14.56 -14.43 -6.22
C ALA A 50 -15.00 -14.71 -4.78
N ALA A 51 -16.31 -14.82 -4.54
CA ALA A 51 -16.90 -14.84 -3.20
C ALA A 51 -16.35 -15.95 -2.26
N GLN A 52 -15.86 -17.06 -2.86
CA GLN A 52 -15.26 -18.18 -2.13
C GLN A 52 -13.77 -17.98 -1.79
N VAL A 53 -13.14 -16.92 -2.32
CA VAL A 53 -11.72 -16.63 -2.11
C VAL A 53 -11.59 -15.58 -1.01
N GLU A 54 -10.93 -15.94 0.08
CA GLU A 54 -10.63 -14.97 1.13
C GLU A 54 -9.69 -13.88 0.60
N PRO A 55 -9.99 -12.59 0.78
CA PRO A 55 -9.11 -11.50 0.35
C PRO A 55 -7.93 -11.28 1.33
N SER A 56 -7.18 -12.36 1.60
CA SER A 56 -5.91 -12.31 2.33
C SER A 56 -4.82 -11.63 1.48
N ALA A 57 -3.74 -11.15 2.13
CA ALA A 57 -2.63 -10.54 1.40
C ALA A 57 -2.03 -11.50 0.36
N ALA A 58 -1.95 -12.80 0.66
CA ALA A 58 -1.46 -13.81 -0.27
C ALA A 58 -2.38 -13.98 -1.50
N ASN A 59 -3.70 -14.05 -1.30
CA ASN A 59 -4.65 -14.18 -2.42
C ASN A 59 -4.76 -12.89 -3.24
N LEU A 60 -4.64 -11.73 -2.60
CA LEU A 60 -4.52 -10.45 -3.31
C LEU A 60 -3.22 -10.40 -4.13
N ALA A 61 -2.11 -10.90 -3.60
CA ALA A 61 -0.83 -10.97 -4.32
C ALA A 61 -0.92 -11.88 -5.55
N ALA A 62 -1.61 -13.04 -5.45
CA ALA A 62 -1.85 -13.92 -6.59
C ALA A 62 -2.65 -13.22 -7.70
N ALA A 63 -3.74 -12.53 -7.36
CA ALA A 63 -4.54 -11.80 -8.33
C ALA A 63 -3.76 -10.65 -8.99
N VAL A 64 -2.92 -9.95 -8.22
CA VAL A 64 -2.02 -8.91 -8.74
C VAL A 64 -0.99 -9.51 -9.70
N HIS A 65 -0.42 -10.66 -9.36
CA HIS A 65 0.53 -11.36 -10.22
C HIS A 65 -0.09 -11.79 -11.54
N GLU A 66 -1.28 -12.39 -11.52
CA GLU A 66 -2.05 -12.75 -12.73
C GLU A 66 -2.26 -11.52 -13.63
N ARG A 67 -2.60 -10.38 -13.03
CA ARG A 67 -2.76 -9.13 -13.78
C ARG A 67 -1.44 -8.65 -14.38
N CYS A 68 -0.32 -8.77 -13.67
CA CYS A 68 1.00 -8.45 -14.21
C CYS A 68 1.33 -9.33 -15.43
N LEU A 69 1.08 -10.64 -15.33
CA LEU A 69 1.28 -11.58 -16.44
C LEU A 69 0.43 -11.23 -17.66
N ALA A 70 -0.83 -10.84 -17.46
CA ALA A 70 -1.70 -10.36 -18.53
C ALA A 70 -1.19 -9.09 -19.23
N LEU A 71 -0.36 -8.29 -18.55
CA LEU A 71 0.32 -7.12 -19.10
C LEU A 71 1.74 -7.43 -19.64
N GLY A 72 2.15 -8.71 -19.63
CA GLY A 72 3.50 -9.12 -20.07
C GLY A 72 4.61 -8.82 -19.06
N ILE A 73 4.25 -8.56 -17.78
CA ILE A 73 5.18 -8.23 -16.71
C ILE A 73 5.34 -9.44 -15.80
N GLU A 74 6.47 -10.13 -15.85
CA GLU A 74 6.70 -11.36 -15.07
C GLU A 74 7.17 -11.07 -13.63
N ARG A 75 8.16 -10.22 -13.47
CA ARG A 75 8.81 -9.93 -12.19
C ARG A 75 9.10 -8.42 -12.04
N PRO A 76 8.09 -7.59 -11.77
CA PRO A 76 8.32 -6.16 -11.55
C PRO A 76 9.08 -5.89 -10.25
N HIS A 77 9.66 -4.69 -10.10
CA HIS A 77 9.86 -4.12 -8.78
C HIS A 77 8.50 -3.83 -8.18
N VAL A 78 8.29 -4.14 -6.90
CA VAL A 78 6.99 -3.96 -6.27
C VAL A 78 7.11 -3.04 -5.06
N ALA A 79 6.32 -1.99 -5.04
CA ALA A 79 6.18 -1.14 -3.87
C ALA A 79 4.74 -1.11 -3.38
N GLY A 80 4.55 -1.02 -2.07
CA GLY A 80 3.21 -0.97 -1.51
C GLY A 80 3.16 -0.27 -0.16
N ASN A 81 2.00 0.33 0.14
CA ASN A 81 1.73 0.95 1.43
C ASN A 81 0.72 0.11 2.22
N SER A 82 0.96 -0.07 3.53
CA SER A 82 0.02 -0.73 4.44
C SER A 82 -0.36 -2.16 3.99
N LEU A 83 -1.63 -2.44 3.68
CA LEU A 83 -2.06 -3.70 3.08
C LEU A 83 -1.32 -3.98 1.77
N GLY A 84 -1.16 -2.97 0.89
CA GLY A 84 -0.37 -3.10 -0.34
C GLY A 84 1.09 -3.44 -0.07
N GLY A 85 1.66 -2.95 1.03
CA GLY A 85 2.99 -3.32 1.50
C GLY A 85 3.09 -4.80 1.89
N TRP A 86 2.05 -5.33 2.54
CA TRP A 86 1.98 -6.77 2.82
C TRP A 86 1.80 -7.59 1.54
N VAL A 87 0.93 -7.16 0.63
CA VAL A 87 0.76 -7.80 -0.69
C VAL A 87 2.09 -7.81 -1.45
N ALA A 88 2.86 -6.73 -1.42
CA ALA A 88 4.20 -6.67 -2.02
C ALA A 88 5.17 -7.69 -1.38
N LEU A 89 5.14 -7.83 -0.05
CA LEU A 89 5.92 -8.85 0.64
C LEU A 89 5.51 -10.28 0.24
N GLU A 90 4.22 -10.56 0.07
CA GLU A 90 3.74 -11.87 -0.41
C GLU A 90 4.15 -12.14 -1.86
N MET A 91 4.14 -11.12 -2.75
CA MET A 91 4.68 -11.25 -4.09
C MET A 91 6.18 -11.58 -4.08
N GLY A 92 6.95 -10.91 -3.21
CA GLY A 92 8.36 -11.21 -3.00
C GLY A 92 8.57 -12.65 -2.52
N ARG A 93 7.80 -13.09 -1.52
CA ARG A 93 7.87 -14.46 -0.96
C ARG A 93 7.56 -15.53 -2.00
N ALA A 94 6.63 -15.26 -2.91
CA ALA A 94 6.27 -16.16 -4.01
C ALA A 94 7.26 -16.14 -5.19
N GLY A 95 8.30 -15.28 -5.16
CA GLY A 95 9.25 -15.13 -6.26
C GLY A 95 8.75 -14.32 -7.45
N TRP A 96 7.65 -13.59 -7.30
CA TRP A 96 7.00 -12.78 -8.35
C TRP A 96 7.48 -11.33 -8.41
N ALA A 97 8.46 -10.97 -7.61
CA ALA A 97 9.03 -9.63 -7.58
C ALA A 97 10.55 -9.66 -7.74
N SER A 98 11.13 -8.66 -8.40
CA SER A 98 12.58 -8.45 -8.49
C SER A 98 13.13 -7.75 -7.23
N SER A 99 12.37 -6.85 -6.64
CA SER A 99 12.62 -6.24 -5.33
C SER A 99 11.30 -5.84 -4.67
N VAL A 100 11.32 -5.59 -3.36
CA VAL A 100 10.16 -5.15 -2.60
C VAL A 100 10.49 -3.91 -1.78
N THR A 101 9.67 -2.85 -1.92
CA THR A 101 9.68 -1.70 -1.01
C THR A 101 8.32 -1.59 -0.32
N ALA A 102 8.26 -1.96 0.96
CA ALA A 102 7.04 -1.94 1.74
C ALA A 102 7.03 -0.74 2.70
N ILE A 103 6.09 0.18 2.50
CA ILE A 103 5.92 1.38 3.32
C ILE A 103 4.87 1.10 4.38
N SER A 104 5.25 1.17 5.66
CA SER A 104 4.39 0.92 6.82
C SER A 104 3.51 -0.33 6.64
N PRO A 105 4.06 -1.49 6.19
CA PRO A 105 3.27 -2.64 5.82
C PRO A 105 2.44 -3.18 6.99
N ALA A 106 1.20 -3.59 6.70
CA ALA A 106 0.40 -4.41 7.58
C ALA A 106 1.01 -5.82 7.71
N GLY A 107 0.53 -6.60 8.68
CA GLY A 107 0.92 -8.01 8.82
C GLY A 107 2.19 -8.27 9.63
N LEU A 108 3.03 -7.27 9.87
CA LEU A 108 4.29 -7.41 10.62
C LEU A 108 4.12 -7.27 12.15
N TRP A 109 2.92 -7.35 12.66
CA TRP A 109 2.63 -7.39 14.09
C TRP A 109 2.94 -8.76 14.70
N ARG A 110 3.09 -8.79 16.03
CA ARG A 110 3.51 -9.99 16.77
C ARG A 110 2.54 -11.17 16.63
N ALA A 111 1.24 -10.88 16.66
CA ALA A 111 0.16 -11.86 16.60
C ALA A 111 -1.06 -11.23 15.93
N PRO A 112 -2.01 -12.01 15.43
CA PRO A 112 -3.25 -11.49 14.90
C PRO A 112 -3.90 -10.49 15.86
N ILE A 113 -4.39 -9.37 15.33
CA ILE A 113 -5.00 -8.29 16.15
C ILE A 113 -6.48 -8.54 16.45
N GLY A 114 -7.05 -9.63 15.88
CA GLY A 114 -8.42 -10.04 16.08
C GLY A 114 -9.46 -9.24 15.33
N GLU A 115 -10.70 -9.72 15.32
CA GLU A 115 -11.79 -9.06 14.60
C GLU A 115 -12.19 -7.73 15.23
N ARG A 116 -12.68 -6.82 14.41
CA ARG A 116 -13.24 -5.53 14.87
C ARG A 116 -14.66 -5.74 15.37
N ARG A 117 -14.97 -5.22 16.57
CA ARG A 117 -16.34 -5.27 17.12
C ARG A 117 -17.30 -4.27 16.47
N VAL A 118 -16.78 -3.20 15.87
CA VAL A 118 -17.58 -2.15 15.25
C VAL A 118 -17.16 -1.96 13.80
N ASN A 119 -18.11 -2.10 12.88
CA ASN A 119 -17.89 -1.80 11.48
C ASN A 119 -18.10 -0.30 11.22
N THR A 120 -17.00 0.46 11.31
CA THR A 120 -17.04 1.92 11.10
C THR A 120 -17.38 2.30 9.64
N GLN A 121 -17.00 1.45 8.66
CA GLN A 121 -17.31 1.71 7.26
C GLN A 121 -18.82 1.57 6.98
N LEU A 122 -19.49 0.59 7.60
CA LEU A 122 -20.94 0.43 7.45
C LEU A 122 -21.70 1.69 7.90
N TRP A 123 -21.30 2.27 9.03
CA TRP A 123 -21.87 3.54 9.50
C TRP A 123 -21.53 4.70 8.56
N ALA A 124 -20.29 4.78 8.08
CA ALA A 124 -19.88 5.79 7.12
C ALA A 124 -20.68 5.69 5.80
N ARG A 125 -20.96 4.48 5.31
CA ARG A 125 -21.82 4.24 4.13
C ARG A 125 -23.26 4.75 4.35
N ARG A 126 -23.85 4.44 5.52
CA ARG A 126 -25.20 4.93 5.86
C ARG A 126 -25.27 6.46 5.92
N LEU A 127 -24.20 7.09 6.40
CA LEU A 127 -24.09 8.53 6.54
C LEU A 127 -23.37 9.19 5.35
N ARG A 128 -23.16 8.47 4.26
CA ARG A 128 -22.36 8.92 3.10
C ARG A 128 -22.77 10.31 2.57
N PRO A 129 -24.04 10.65 2.41
CA PRO A 129 -24.44 11.99 1.95
C PRO A 129 -23.97 13.09 2.91
N LEU A 130 -24.11 12.87 4.22
CA LEU A 130 -23.68 13.82 5.25
C LEU A 130 -22.15 13.96 5.28
N VAL A 131 -21.44 12.84 5.18
CA VAL A 131 -19.98 12.84 5.08
C VAL A 131 -19.54 13.59 3.83
N ALA A 132 -20.13 13.33 2.67
CA ALA A 132 -19.80 14.02 1.42
C ALA A 132 -19.95 15.54 1.51
N VAL A 133 -21.00 16.01 2.17
CA VAL A 133 -21.21 17.44 2.44
C VAL A 133 -20.17 17.97 3.43
N SER A 134 -19.89 17.25 4.53
CA SER A 134 -18.93 17.67 5.54
C SER A 134 -17.52 17.83 5.00
N LEU A 135 -17.14 17.05 3.98
CA LEU A 135 -15.83 17.12 3.31
C LEU A 135 -15.58 18.43 2.54
N HIS A 136 -16.58 19.28 2.34
CA HIS A 136 -16.39 20.63 1.82
C HIS A 136 -15.77 21.54 2.90
N ASN A 137 -16.03 21.28 4.16
CA ASN A 137 -15.36 21.98 5.27
C ASN A 137 -13.90 21.51 5.37
N ARG A 138 -12.97 22.46 5.30
CA ARG A 138 -11.52 22.18 5.34
C ARG A 138 -11.13 21.45 6.63
N GLY A 139 -11.52 21.96 7.78
CA GLY A 139 -11.12 21.39 9.07
C GLY A 139 -11.65 19.98 9.31
N LEU A 140 -12.90 19.69 8.89
CA LEU A 140 -13.47 18.34 8.99
C LEU A 140 -12.75 17.37 8.06
N ARG A 141 -12.43 17.78 6.84
CA ARG A 141 -11.70 16.98 5.88
C ARG A 141 -10.29 16.65 6.37
N GLU A 142 -9.53 17.66 6.82
CA GLU A 142 -8.19 17.48 7.37
C GLU A 142 -8.21 16.57 8.61
N ARG A 143 -9.19 16.70 9.49
CA ARG A 143 -9.35 15.83 10.66
C ARG A 143 -9.59 14.37 10.28
N MET A 144 -10.38 14.10 9.24
CA MET A 144 -10.60 12.75 8.73
C MET A 144 -9.31 12.15 8.13
N LEU A 145 -8.53 12.95 7.43
CA LEU A 145 -7.29 12.55 6.79
C LEU A 145 -6.10 12.43 7.76
N ALA A 146 -6.13 13.12 8.90
CA ALA A 146 -5.06 13.10 9.91
C ALA A 146 -4.77 11.72 10.53
N THR A 147 -5.66 10.74 10.31
CA THR A 147 -5.42 9.35 10.70
C THR A 147 -4.37 8.68 9.80
N PHE A 148 -4.30 9.10 8.53
CA PHE A 148 -3.46 8.49 7.50
C PHE A 148 -2.23 9.32 7.16
N ALA A 149 -2.37 10.65 7.10
CA ALA A 149 -1.33 11.59 6.75
C ALA A 149 -0.89 12.40 7.98
N ALA A 150 0.39 12.71 8.05
CA ALA A 150 0.92 13.64 9.07
C ALA A 150 0.56 15.08 8.74
N HIS A 151 0.48 15.40 7.44
CA HIS A 151 0.23 16.72 6.89
C HIS A 151 -1.03 16.76 6.01
N PRO A 152 -2.24 16.53 6.57
CA PRO A 152 -3.48 16.47 5.80
C PRO A 152 -3.82 17.78 5.08
N GLU A 153 -3.26 18.90 5.51
CA GLU A 153 -3.40 20.22 4.87
C GLU A 153 -2.69 20.30 3.50
N ARG A 154 -1.73 19.41 3.22
CA ARG A 154 -1.04 19.30 1.92
C ARG A 154 -1.87 18.57 0.88
N ILE A 155 -2.90 17.80 1.30
CA ILE A 155 -3.76 17.05 0.40
C ILE A 155 -4.78 18.00 -0.25
N PRO A 156 -4.79 18.16 -1.58
CA PRO A 156 -5.76 19.02 -2.26
C PRO A 156 -7.20 18.60 -1.92
N ALA A 157 -8.10 19.57 -1.78
CA ALA A 157 -9.48 19.33 -1.33
C ALA A 157 -10.21 18.28 -2.18
N ARG A 158 -9.97 18.27 -3.50
CA ARG A 158 -10.55 17.29 -4.43
C ARG A 158 -10.06 15.90 -4.13
N GLU A 159 -8.75 15.75 -3.94
CA GLU A 159 -8.12 14.45 -3.70
C GLU A 159 -8.47 13.91 -2.31
N GLY A 160 -8.43 14.75 -1.28
CA GLY A 160 -8.87 14.36 0.06
C GLY A 160 -10.33 13.87 0.10
N ARG A 161 -11.22 14.49 -0.67
CA ARG A 161 -12.60 14.00 -0.82
C ARG A 161 -12.67 12.65 -1.52
N LYS A 162 -11.91 12.44 -2.61
CA LYS A 162 -11.82 11.15 -3.30
C LYS A 162 -11.33 10.04 -2.36
N LEU A 163 -10.27 10.31 -1.59
CA LEU A 163 -9.71 9.33 -0.65
C LEU A 163 -10.74 8.89 0.40
N VAL A 164 -11.44 9.84 1.04
CA VAL A 164 -12.45 9.49 2.06
C VAL A 164 -13.65 8.78 1.45
N LEU A 165 -14.18 9.26 0.32
CA LEU A 165 -15.33 8.63 -0.33
C LEU A 165 -14.96 7.27 -0.93
N GLY A 166 -13.76 7.12 -1.50
CA GLY A 166 -13.24 5.84 -2.00
C GLY A 166 -13.15 4.78 -0.88
N TRP A 167 -12.70 5.18 0.31
CA TRP A 167 -12.73 4.28 1.47
C TRP A 167 -14.16 3.86 1.84
N ILE A 168 -15.12 4.79 1.85
CA ILE A 168 -16.53 4.50 2.14
C ILE A 168 -17.11 3.52 1.12
N ASP A 169 -16.81 3.72 -0.16
CA ASP A 169 -17.40 3.00 -1.28
C ASP A 169 -16.69 1.66 -1.59
N ALA A 170 -15.50 1.40 -1.01
CA ALA A 170 -14.70 0.20 -1.27
C ALA A 170 -15.44 -1.10 -0.90
N SER A 171 -15.88 -1.87 -1.88
CA SER A 171 -16.66 -3.09 -1.68
C SER A 171 -15.89 -4.22 -1.01
N GLY A 172 -14.57 -4.29 -1.24
CA GLY A 172 -13.67 -5.30 -0.66
C GLY A 172 -13.20 -5.01 0.76
N TYR A 173 -13.54 -3.82 1.33
CA TYR A 173 -12.95 -3.38 2.59
C TYR A 173 -13.19 -4.35 3.76
N ASP A 174 -14.42 -4.80 3.98
CA ASP A 174 -14.77 -5.61 5.16
C ASP A 174 -14.08 -6.97 5.13
N GLY A 175 -14.06 -7.63 3.97
CA GLY A 175 -13.39 -8.91 3.77
C GLY A 175 -11.88 -8.78 3.96
N ALA A 176 -11.24 -7.83 3.27
CA ALA A 176 -9.80 -7.61 3.36
C ALA A 176 -9.37 -7.14 4.77
N ASN A 177 -10.17 -6.29 5.44
CA ASN A 177 -9.90 -5.89 6.81
C ASN A 177 -9.96 -7.06 7.79
N ARG A 178 -10.94 -7.97 7.63
CA ARG A 178 -11.04 -9.18 8.45
C ARG A 178 -9.83 -10.07 8.23
N ALA A 179 -9.52 -10.41 6.99
CA ALA A 179 -8.36 -11.23 6.64
C ALA A 179 -7.05 -10.61 7.15
N MET A 180 -6.84 -9.31 6.92
CA MET A 180 -5.67 -8.59 7.40
C MET A 180 -5.51 -8.69 8.92
N ARG A 181 -6.59 -8.66 9.69
CA ARG A 181 -6.57 -8.67 11.16
C ARG A 181 -6.43 -10.04 11.79
N THR A 182 -6.78 -11.09 11.06
CA THR A 182 -6.73 -12.49 11.53
C THR A 182 -5.46 -13.23 11.14
N HIS A 183 -4.65 -12.64 10.24
CA HIS A 183 -3.38 -13.21 9.78
C HIS A 183 -2.18 -12.35 10.18
N VAL A 184 -1.00 -12.92 10.02
CA VAL A 184 0.31 -12.26 10.15
C VAL A 184 1.18 -12.69 8.98
N PHE A 185 2.11 -11.83 8.58
CA PHE A 185 3.13 -12.19 7.61
C PHE A 185 4.14 -13.16 8.23
N ASP A 186 4.49 -14.22 7.51
CA ASP A 186 5.54 -15.17 7.87
C ASP A 186 6.79 -14.92 7.02
N PRO A 187 7.89 -14.44 7.61
CA PRO A 187 9.13 -14.21 6.89
C PRO A 187 9.98 -15.48 6.68
N THR A 188 9.54 -16.63 7.16
CA THR A 188 10.31 -17.89 7.08
C THR A 188 10.53 -18.29 5.62
N GLY A 189 11.78 -18.61 5.26
CA GLY A 189 12.12 -19.01 3.90
C GLY A 189 11.95 -17.93 2.85
N TYR A 190 11.98 -16.65 3.25
CA TYR A 190 11.86 -15.53 2.29
C TYR A 190 13.04 -15.57 1.31
N PRO A 191 12.82 -15.46 -0.01
CA PRO A 191 13.88 -15.53 -1.00
C PRO A 191 14.88 -14.36 -0.89
N GLU A 192 16.10 -14.56 -1.34
CA GLU A 192 17.15 -13.55 -1.37
C GLU A 192 16.91 -12.53 -2.50
N ILE A 193 16.01 -11.61 -2.25
CA ILE A 193 15.77 -10.43 -3.11
C ILE A 193 15.91 -9.15 -2.28
N PRO A 194 16.22 -8.00 -2.89
CA PRO A 194 16.27 -6.74 -2.18
C PRO A 194 14.91 -6.42 -1.54
N VAL A 195 14.89 -6.22 -0.21
CA VAL A 195 13.70 -5.80 0.53
C VAL A 195 14.01 -4.54 1.32
N THR A 196 13.20 -3.50 1.13
CA THR A 196 13.22 -2.27 1.93
C THR A 196 11.92 -2.16 2.71
N LEU A 197 12.02 -2.08 4.04
CA LEU A 197 10.91 -1.75 4.95
C LEU A 197 11.05 -0.29 5.36
N ALA A 198 10.19 0.58 4.84
CA ALA A 198 10.20 2.00 5.16
C ALA A 198 9.03 2.33 6.11
N TRP A 199 9.27 3.17 7.12
CA TRP A 199 8.27 3.47 8.14
C TRP A 199 8.18 4.95 8.46
N GLY A 200 6.98 5.54 8.38
CA GLY A 200 6.75 6.92 8.77
C GLY A 200 6.93 7.10 10.28
N GLU A 201 7.77 8.04 10.69
CA GLU A 201 8.00 8.32 12.13
C GLU A 201 6.74 8.83 12.85
N LEU A 202 5.83 9.45 12.09
CA LEU A 202 4.55 9.96 12.59
C LEU A 202 3.38 9.00 12.27
N ASP A 203 3.66 7.73 11.91
CA ASP A 203 2.63 6.72 11.69
C ASP A 203 1.87 6.42 13.00
N ARG A 204 0.56 6.72 12.98
CA ARG A 204 -0.35 6.54 14.12
C ARG A 204 -1.24 5.31 14.00
N LEU A 205 -1.14 4.59 12.87
CA LEU A 205 -1.96 3.41 12.58
C LEU A 205 -1.23 2.10 12.82
N VAL A 206 0.01 2.03 12.35
CA VAL A 206 0.79 0.80 12.39
C VAL A 206 2.16 1.10 12.99
N GLY A 207 2.46 0.52 14.12
CA GLY A 207 3.78 0.65 14.74
C GLY A 207 4.85 -0.13 13.99
N PRO A 208 6.14 0.23 14.17
CA PRO A 208 7.25 -0.42 13.47
C PRO A 208 7.33 -1.91 13.78
N PRO A 209 7.77 -2.73 12.82
CA PRO A 209 7.82 -4.17 12.95
C PRO A 209 8.89 -4.61 13.94
N ARG A 210 8.62 -5.67 14.65
CA ARG A 210 9.65 -6.34 15.43
C ARG A 210 10.69 -7.00 14.51
N PRO A 211 11.96 -7.10 14.95
CA PRO A 211 13.03 -7.71 14.14
C PRO A 211 12.65 -9.11 13.62
N GLU A 212 12.03 -9.94 14.45
CA GLU A 212 11.63 -11.32 14.12
C GLU A 212 10.50 -11.43 13.07
N ARG A 213 9.89 -10.32 12.71
CA ARG A 213 8.84 -10.23 11.67
C ARG A 213 9.33 -9.66 10.36
N ARG A 214 10.60 -9.35 10.27
CA ARG A 214 11.22 -8.82 9.04
C ARG A 214 11.79 -9.96 8.21
N PRO A 215 11.67 -9.92 6.88
CA PRO A 215 12.47 -10.80 6.02
C PRO A 215 13.95 -10.70 6.34
N ALA A 216 14.67 -11.81 6.26
CA ALA A 216 16.12 -11.82 6.46
C ALA A 216 16.79 -10.87 5.45
N GLY A 217 17.75 -10.08 5.91
CA GLY A 217 18.46 -9.11 5.06
C GLY A 217 17.65 -7.86 4.68
N ALA A 218 16.39 -7.73 5.13
CA ALA A 218 15.60 -6.55 4.84
C ALA A 218 16.22 -5.28 5.42
N ARG A 219 16.41 -4.27 4.58
CA ARG A 219 16.83 -2.93 4.98
C ARG A 219 15.65 -2.23 5.66
N TYR A 220 15.89 -1.59 6.79
CA TYR A 220 14.89 -0.78 7.49
C TYR A 220 15.21 0.71 7.38
N LEU A 221 14.22 1.52 7.02
CA LEU A 221 14.32 2.97 6.91
C LEU A 221 13.22 3.63 7.75
N ALA A 222 13.61 4.58 8.61
CA ALA A 222 12.68 5.53 9.19
C ALA A 222 12.50 6.71 8.23
N LEU A 223 11.26 7.05 7.91
CA LEU A 223 10.92 8.19 7.07
C LEU A 223 10.53 9.36 7.98
N PRO A 224 11.36 10.42 8.03
CA PRO A 224 11.14 11.52 8.96
C PRO A 224 9.90 12.34 8.61
N ALA A 225 9.20 12.80 9.64
CA ALA A 225 8.10 13.76 9.55
C ALA A 225 6.90 13.35 8.66
N VAL A 226 6.73 12.07 8.35
CA VAL A 226 5.61 11.57 7.54
C VAL A 226 4.77 10.55 8.29
N GLY A 227 3.48 10.43 7.92
CA GLY A 227 2.51 9.53 8.52
C GLY A 227 2.44 8.15 7.86
N HIS A 228 1.29 7.49 8.03
CA HIS A 228 1.04 6.13 7.53
C HIS A 228 1.01 6.05 6.00
N THR A 229 0.45 7.06 5.35
CA THR A 229 0.37 7.16 3.87
C THR A 229 1.15 8.39 3.43
N PRO A 230 2.49 8.27 3.26
CA PRO A 230 3.39 9.42 3.19
C PRO A 230 3.42 10.12 1.82
N THR A 231 2.74 9.59 0.82
CA THR A 231 2.81 10.09 -0.57
C THR A 231 2.39 11.56 -0.76
N TRP A 232 1.55 12.07 0.14
CA TRP A 232 1.15 13.48 0.18
C TRP A 232 1.90 14.29 1.23
N ASP A 233 2.51 13.63 2.22
CA ASP A 233 3.29 14.29 3.25
C ASP A 233 4.64 14.77 2.68
N ASP A 234 5.33 13.89 1.95
CA ASP A 234 6.62 14.18 1.30
C ASP A 234 6.79 13.29 0.05
N PRO A 235 6.30 13.74 -1.12
CA PRO A 235 6.41 12.99 -2.38
C PRO A 235 7.86 12.71 -2.80
N GLU A 236 8.76 13.65 -2.58
CA GLU A 236 10.17 13.54 -2.97
C GLU A 236 10.88 12.46 -2.14
N LEU A 237 10.66 12.46 -0.82
CA LEU A 237 11.19 11.43 0.08
C LEU A 237 10.67 10.03 -0.30
N VAL A 238 9.36 9.93 -0.60
CA VAL A 238 8.76 8.65 -1.02
C VAL A 238 9.34 8.20 -2.35
N ALA A 239 9.42 9.08 -3.35
CA ALA A 239 9.98 8.74 -4.66
C ALA A 239 11.45 8.28 -4.54
N ALA A 240 12.27 9.00 -3.79
CA ALA A 240 13.66 8.62 -3.53
C ALA A 240 13.76 7.24 -2.86
N THR A 241 12.93 6.98 -1.85
CA THR A 241 12.86 5.68 -1.16
C THR A 241 12.49 4.54 -2.12
N LEU A 242 11.54 4.76 -3.02
CA LEU A 242 11.09 3.76 -3.99
C LEU A 242 12.16 3.50 -5.07
N LEU A 243 12.79 4.54 -5.58
CA LEU A 243 13.87 4.42 -6.57
C LEU A 243 15.08 3.68 -5.98
N GLU A 244 15.50 4.05 -4.77
CA GLU A 244 16.61 3.39 -4.07
C GLU A 244 16.27 1.92 -3.72
N GLY A 245 15.06 1.64 -3.22
CA GLY A 245 14.61 0.28 -2.89
C GLY A 245 14.43 -0.64 -4.10
N SER A 246 14.31 -0.08 -5.29
CA SER A 246 14.24 -0.80 -6.57
C SER A 246 15.56 -0.79 -7.36
N ALA A 247 16.61 -0.11 -6.87
CA ALA A 247 17.91 -0.17 -7.51
C ALA A 247 18.46 -1.60 -7.44
N VAL A 248 18.86 -2.16 -8.59
CA VAL A 248 19.56 -3.43 -8.63
C VAL A 248 20.94 -3.20 -8.02
N PRO A 249 21.40 -4.01 -7.04
CA PRO A 249 22.77 -3.93 -6.58
C PRO A 249 23.70 -4.11 -7.79
N VAL A 250 24.58 -3.15 -8.04
CA VAL A 250 25.65 -3.33 -9.01
C VAL A 250 26.48 -4.50 -8.47
N ALA A 251 26.47 -5.63 -9.21
CA ALA A 251 27.32 -6.75 -8.88
C ALA A 251 28.76 -6.25 -8.89
N GLY A 252 29.39 -6.20 -7.70
CA GLY A 252 30.79 -5.86 -7.54
C GLY A 252 31.69 -7.02 -7.97
#